data_71153224e4760394fcf7f1f462eda9b4
#
_entry.id   71153224e4760394fcf7f1f462eda9b4
#
_cell.length_a   1.000
_cell.length_b   1.000
_cell.length_c   1.000
_cell.angle_alpha   90.00
_cell.angle_beta   90.00
_cell.angle_gamma   90.00
#
_symmetry.space_group_name_H-M   'P 1'
#
loop_
_entity.id
_entity.type
_entity.pdbx_description
1 polymer ?
#
loop_
_entity_poly.entity_id
_entity_poly.type
_entity_poly.pdbx_seq_one_letter_code
_entity_poly.pdbx_strand_id
1 'polypeptide(L)'
;LGGVAVGVGDGTDTSRLFNWHPVLMTLAFGGLMTEGLLAFRGHPLVVVFAGPQSQRAAAKRLHGALHGLAALCIALGLLSVFQSHNLKKPKPMPNLYSAHSFLGLAAVALFGLQALAGFLAYAVQAPSPEQRRALLPGRQRTPARPRARPPAWLCASARPHRRAGAVR
;
A
#
# COMPACT_ATOMS: atom_id res chain seq x y z
N LEU A 1 -37.86 6.18 -3.82
CA LEU A 1 -36.45 5.88 -3.72
C LEU A 1 -36.17 5.40 -2.29
N GLY A 2 -36.29 4.07 -2.05
CA GLY A 2 -35.98 3.48 -0.75
C GLY A 2 -34.49 3.55 -0.48
N GLY A 3 -34.08 4.32 0.53
CA GLY A 3 -32.69 4.36 0.99
C GLY A 3 -32.25 2.98 1.51
N VAL A 4 -31.00 2.58 1.24
CA VAL A 4 -30.40 1.38 1.81
C VAL A 4 -30.25 1.58 3.31
N ALA A 5 -31.10 0.91 4.11
CA ALA A 5 -30.97 0.96 5.56
C ALA A 5 -29.82 0.05 6.01
N VAL A 6 -28.80 0.66 6.60
CA VAL A 6 -27.65 -0.03 7.17
C VAL A 6 -27.79 -0.04 8.69
N GLY A 7 -27.67 -1.20 9.32
CA GLY A 7 -27.78 -1.31 10.77
C GLY A 7 -27.91 -2.76 11.25
N VAL A 8 -27.94 -2.94 12.56
CA VAL A 8 -28.26 -4.23 13.18
C VAL A 8 -29.77 -4.24 13.40
N GLY A 9 -30.48 -5.12 12.69
CA GLY A 9 -31.92 -5.30 12.88
C GLY A 9 -32.24 -5.89 14.25
N ASP A 10 -33.53 -5.91 14.59
CA ASP A 10 -34.09 -6.49 15.83
C ASP A 10 -33.99 -8.03 15.91
N GLY A 11 -33.19 -8.64 15.03
CA GLY A 11 -33.03 -10.10 14.94
C GLY A 11 -34.06 -10.81 14.05
N THR A 12 -35.09 -10.10 13.57
CA THR A 12 -36.10 -10.65 12.65
C THR A 12 -35.84 -10.25 11.20
N ASP A 13 -35.21 -9.11 10.97
CA ASP A 13 -34.87 -8.59 9.65
C ASP A 13 -33.36 -8.65 9.39
N THR A 14 -32.93 -9.68 8.67
CA THR A 14 -31.52 -9.88 8.28
C THR A 14 -31.11 -9.06 7.08
N SER A 15 -32.05 -8.34 6.43
CA SER A 15 -31.75 -7.52 5.24
C SER A 15 -30.81 -6.35 5.56
N ARG A 16 -31.00 -5.73 6.72
CA ARG A 16 -30.12 -4.66 7.20
C ARG A 16 -28.69 -5.13 7.42
N LEU A 17 -28.54 -6.34 7.95
CA LEU A 17 -27.21 -6.95 8.16
C LEU A 17 -26.55 -7.24 6.82
N PHE A 18 -27.30 -7.78 5.86
CA PHE A 18 -26.80 -8.05 4.51
C PHE A 18 -26.30 -6.79 3.81
N ASN A 19 -26.94 -5.66 4.01
CA ASN A 19 -26.58 -4.39 3.36
C ASN A 19 -25.18 -3.88 3.72
N TRP A 20 -24.59 -4.34 4.82
CA TRP A 20 -23.19 -4.07 5.15
C TRP A 20 -22.22 -4.74 4.20
N HIS A 21 -22.57 -5.91 3.66
CA HIS A 21 -21.68 -6.64 2.75
C HIS A 21 -21.27 -5.82 1.52
N PRO A 22 -22.18 -5.31 0.67
CA PRO A 22 -21.79 -4.52 -0.50
C PRO A 22 -21.07 -3.23 -0.13
N VAL A 23 -21.46 -2.55 0.95
CA VAL A 23 -20.81 -1.31 1.40
C VAL A 23 -19.36 -1.58 1.79
N LEU A 24 -19.11 -2.57 2.64
CA LEU A 24 -17.77 -2.90 3.12
C LEU A 24 -16.88 -3.46 2.00
N MET A 25 -17.43 -4.28 1.09
CA MET A 25 -16.68 -4.81 -0.05
C MET A 25 -16.31 -3.70 -1.05
N THR A 26 -17.22 -2.79 -1.34
CA THR A 26 -16.93 -1.64 -2.22
C THR A 26 -15.87 -0.73 -1.61
N LEU A 27 -15.98 -0.44 -0.31
CA LEU A 27 -14.98 0.35 0.40
C LEU A 27 -13.60 -0.35 0.38
N ALA A 28 -13.57 -1.66 0.64
CA ALA A 28 -12.33 -2.42 0.68
C ALA A 28 -11.64 -2.49 -0.68
N PHE A 29 -12.34 -3.03 -1.70
CA PHE A 29 -11.75 -3.27 -3.02
C PHE A 29 -11.69 -2.03 -3.90
N GLY A 30 -12.76 -1.21 -3.91
CA GLY A 30 -12.83 -0.01 -4.74
C GLY A 30 -12.09 1.20 -4.16
N GLY A 31 -12.11 1.37 -2.84
CA GLY A 31 -11.48 2.49 -2.16
C GLY A 31 -10.08 2.13 -1.62
N LEU A 32 -10.05 1.43 -0.49
CA LEU A 32 -8.83 1.25 0.30
C LEU A 32 -7.71 0.51 -0.44
N MET A 33 -8.02 -0.52 -1.20
CA MET A 33 -7.01 -1.24 -1.99
C MET A 33 -6.46 -0.39 -3.12
N THR A 34 -7.32 0.36 -3.81
CA THR A 34 -6.90 1.26 -4.89
C THR A 34 -5.96 2.34 -4.36
N GLU A 35 -6.33 3.01 -3.25
CA GLU A 35 -5.47 3.99 -2.59
C GLU A 35 -4.16 3.36 -2.09
N GLY A 36 -4.23 2.14 -1.56
CA GLY A 36 -3.07 1.38 -1.13
C GLY A 36 -2.08 1.10 -2.27
N LEU A 37 -2.57 0.76 -3.47
CA LEU A 37 -1.74 0.57 -4.65
C LEU A 37 -1.12 1.89 -5.14
N LEU A 38 -1.85 3.00 -5.02
CA LEU A 38 -1.37 4.33 -5.40
C LEU A 38 -0.38 4.93 -4.39
N ALA A 39 -0.24 4.36 -3.20
CA ALA A 39 0.64 4.88 -2.15
C ALA A 39 2.09 5.10 -2.62
N PHE A 40 2.58 4.28 -3.57
CA PHE A 40 3.93 4.39 -4.14
C PHE A 40 4.02 5.32 -5.38
N ARG A 41 2.89 5.85 -5.86
CA ARG A 41 2.79 6.70 -7.07
C ARG A 41 2.70 8.19 -6.74
N GLY A 42 3.33 8.66 -5.65
CA GLY A 42 3.28 10.06 -5.26
C GLY A 42 1.97 10.45 -4.57
N HIS A 43 1.43 9.55 -3.75
CA HIS A 43 0.20 9.79 -2.98
C HIS A 43 0.29 11.10 -2.19
N PRO A 44 -0.74 11.99 -2.22
CA PRO A 44 -0.70 13.31 -1.61
C PRO A 44 -0.29 13.29 -0.12
N LEU A 45 -0.83 12.33 0.66
CA LEU A 45 -0.47 12.18 2.08
C LEU A 45 1.01 11.85 2.27
N VAL A 46 1.61 11.06 1.37
CA VAL A 46 3.03 10.74 1.43
C VAL A 46 3.89 11.95 1.06
N VAL A 47 3.47 12.69 0.04
CA VAL A 47 4.20 13.88 -0.45
C VAL A 47 4.16 15.01 0.58
N VAL A 48 2.99 15.26 1.18
CA VAL A 48 2.79 16.39 2.12
C VAL A 48 3.43 16.11 3.48
N PHE A 49 3.29 14.88 4.01
CA PHE A 49 3.70 14.56 5.39
C PHE A 49 5.06 13.87 5.52
N ALA A 50 5.69 13.49 4.40
CA ALA A 50 6.99 12.83 4.43
C ALA A 50 8.05 13.67 3.71
N GLY A 51 9.16 13.95 4.38
CA GLY A 51 10.32 14.56 3.74
C GLY A 51 10.92 13.63 2.65
N PRO A 52 11.75 14.19 1.74
CA PRO A 52 12.25 13.47 0.55
C PRO A 52 12.92 12.12 0.86
N GLN A 53 13.64 12.03 1.97
CA GLN A 53 14.35 10.80 2.37
C GLN A 53 13.45 9.76 3.05
N SER A 54 12.30 10.17 3.57
CA SER A 54 11.35 9.30 4.29
C SER A 54 10.16 8.84 3.44
N GLN A 55 10.00 9.35 2.21
CA GLN A 55 8.84 9.07 1.37
C GLN A 55 8.59 7.58 1.13
N ARG A 56 9.65 6.79 0.86
CA ARG A 56 9.50 5.34 0.68
C ARG A 56 9.02 4.61 1.94
N ALA A 57 9.50 5.03 3.10
CA ALA A 57 9.07 4.45 4.37
C ALA A 57 7.64 4.83 4.71
N ALA A 58 7.25 6.08 4.45
CA ALA A 58 5.88 6.56 4.61
C ALA A 58 4.91 5.85 3.65
N ALA A 59 5.28 5.69 2.37
CA ALA A 59 4.49 4.94 1.38
C ALA A 59 4.27 3.48 1.80
N LYS A 60 5.30 2.80 2.33
CA LYS A 60 5.16 1.43 2.86
C LYS A 60 4.19 1.35 4.03
N ARG A 61 4.27 2.30 4.97
CA ARG A 61 3.36 2.34 6.12
C ARG A 61 1.92 2.63 5.68
N LEU A 62 1.72 3.59 4.80
CA LEU A 62 0.41 3.92 4.25
C LEU A 62 -0.18 2.72 3.49
N HIS A 63 0.60 2.09 2.60
CA HIS A 63 0.20 0.87 1.89
C HIS A 63 -0.24 -0.24 2.87
N GLY A 64 0.57 -0.53 3.87
CA GLY A 64 0.25 -1.55 4.87
C GLY A 64 -0.99 -1.22 5.70
N ALA A 65 -1.15 0.04 6.12
CA ALA A 65 -2.31 0.50 6.88
C ALA A 65 -3.61 0.40 6.06
N LEU A 66 -3.59 0.85 4.81
CA LEU A 66 -4.76 0.78 3.92
C LEU A 66 -5.16 -0.67 3.60
N HIS A 67 -4.19 -1.55 3.34
CA HIS A 67 -4.47 -2.97 3.11
C HIS A 67 -4.93 -3.69 4.40
N GLY A 68 -4.40 -3.32 5.56
CA GLY A 68 -4.89 -3.82 6.84
C GLY A 68 -6.34 -3.40 7.12
N LEU A 69 -6.68 -2.14 6.84
CA LEU A 69 -8.06 -1.66 6.95
C LEU A 69 -8.97 -2.33 5.93
N ALA A 70 -8.51 -2.55 4.70
CA ALA A 70 -9.25 -3.31 3.68
C ALA A 70 -9.53 -4.75 4.15
N ALA A 71 -8.54 -5.42 4.73
CA ALA A 71 -8.71 -6.76 5.30
C ALA A 71 -9.78 -6.80 6.40
N LEU A 72 -9.81 -5.80 7.27
CA LEU A 72 -10.84 -5.66 8.30
C LEU A 72 -12.22 -5.47 7.68
N CYS A 73 -12.36 -4.60 6.69
CA CYS A 73 -13.64 -4.39 5.98
C CYS A 73 -14.11 -5.67 5.28
N ILE A 74 -13.21 -6.42 4.65
CA ILE A 74 -13.51 -7.71 4.01
C ILE A 74 -14.01 -8.72 5.07
N ALA A 75 -13.32 -8.84 6.20
CA ALA A 75 -13.72 -9.76 7.26
C ALA A 75 -15.11 -9.43 7.81
N LEU A 76 -15.37 -8.15 8.11
CA LEU A 76 -16.69 -7.69 8.57
C LEU A 76 -17.77 -7.88 7.51
N GLY A 77 -17.46 -7.62 6.23
CA GLY A 77 -18.38 -7.83 5.11
C GLY A 77 -18.72 -9.31 4.90
N LEU A 78 -17.76 -10.21 5.06
CA LEU A 78 -18.02 -11.65 5.03
C LEU A 78 -18.85 -12.10 6.22
N LEU A 79 -18.54 -11.64 7.43
CA LEU A 79 -19.32 -11.93 8.62
C LEU A 79 -20.78 -11.50 8.43
N SER A 80 -21.03 -10.31 7.90
CA SER A 80 -22.40 -9.81 7.72
C SER A 80 -23.18 -10.63 6.70
N VAL A 81 -22.60 -11.10 5.60
CA VAL A 81 -23.30 -11.94 4.63
C VAL A 81 -23.57 -13.35 5.19
N PHE A 82 -22.57 -13.98 5.83
CA PHE A 82 -22.79 -15.31 6.42
C PHE A 82 -23.84 -15.29 7.52
N GLN A 83 -23.79 -14.30 8.41
CA GLN A 83 -24.79 -14.16 9.46
C GLN A 83 -26.18 -13.87 8.89
N SER A 84 -26.28 -13.02 7.87
CA SER A 84 -27.58 -12.71 7.24
C SER A 84 -28.24 -13.96 6.62
N HIS A 85 -27.44 -14.87 6.06
CA HIS A 85 -27.94 -16.15 5.53
C HIS A 85 -28.34 -17.12 6.63
N ASN A 86 -27.48 -17.28 7.65
CA ASN A 86 -27.70 -18.23 8.73
C ASN A 86 -28.87 -17.86 9.65
N LEU A 87 -29.10 -16.55 9.87
CA LEU A 87 -30.16 -16.03 10.74
C LEU A 87 -31.50 -15.87 10.03
N LYS A 88 -31.56 -16.08 8.71
CA LYS A 88 -32.80 -15.90 7.94
C LYS A 88 -33.88 -16.88 8.38
N LYS A 89 -35.06 -16.34 8.65
CA LYS A 89 -36.25 -17.13 9.01
C LYS A 89 -37.26 -17.12 7.84
N PRO A 90 -38.11 -18.16 7.67
CA PRO A 90 -38.25 -19.36 8.51
C PRO A 90 -37.16 -20.42 8.27
N LYS A 91 -36.38 -20.31 7.18
CA LYS A 91 -35.32 -21.27 6.84
C LYS A 91 -34.04 -20.55 6.50
N PRO A 92 -32.89 -20.94 7.07
CA PRO A 92 -31.60 -20.42 6.67
C PRO A 92 -31.35 -20.58 5.16
N MET A 93 -30.67 -19.60 4.56
CA MET A 93 -30.24 -19.70 3.16
C MET A 93 -28.90 -20.45 3.07
N PRO A 94 -28.71 -21.27 2.01
CA PRO A 94 -27.41 -21.90 1.79
C PRO A 94 -26.35 -20.84 1.52
N ASN A 95 -25.15 -21.05 2.04
CA ASN A 95 -23.98 -20.24 1.73
C ASN A 95 -23.32 -20.79 0.44
N LEU A 96 -22.59 -19.94 -0.28
CA LEU A 96 -21.79 -20.32 -1.46
C LEU A 96 -22.60 -21.04 -2.56
N TYR A 97 -23.77 -20.53 -2.89
CA TYR A 97 -24.65 -21.14 -3.91
C TYR A 97 -24.62 -20.42 -5.26
N SER A 98 -24.00 -19.23 -5.35
CA SER A 98 -24.01 -18.41 -6.56
C SER A 98 -22.60 -18.24 -7.15
N ALA A 99 -22.52 -17.96 -8.45
CA ALA A 99 -21.25 -17.64 -9.12
C ALA A 99 -20.53 -16.46 -8.44
N HIS A 100 -21.29 -15.44 -7.99
CA HIS A 100 -20.75 -14.33 -7.23
C HIS A 100 -20.03 -14.79 -5.95
N SER A 101 -20.61 -15.73 -5.22
CA SER A 101 -20.03 -16.24 -3.97
C SER A 101 -18.69 -16.97 -4.21
N PHE A 102 -18.60 -17.77 -5.27
CA PHE A 102 -17.36 -18.47 -5.62
C PHE A 102 -16.28 -17.51 -6.09
N LEU A 103 -16.61 -16.59 -6.98
CA LEU A 103 -15.67 -15.58 -7.48
C LEU A 103 -15.22 -14.63 -6.36
N GLY A 104 -16.16 -14.22 -5.50
CA GLY A 104 -15.88 -13.39 -4.34
C GLY A 104 -14.94 -14.09 -3.36
N LEU A 105 -15.18 -15.37 -3.05
CA LEU A 105 -14.30 -16.13 -2.17
C LEU A 105 -12.91 -16.32 -2.78
N ALA A 106 -12.81 -16.58 -4.09
CA ALA A 106 -11.54 -16.66 -4.80
C ALA A 106 -10.77 -15.34 -4.73
N ALA A 107 -11.44 -14.21 -4.95
CA ALA A 107 -10.83 -12.88 -4.85
C ALA A 107 -10.30 -12.60 -3.43
N VAL A 108 -11.07 -12.94 -2.40
CA VAL A 108 -10.64 -12.81 -0.99
C VAL A 108 -9.46 -13.71 -0.67
N ALA A 109 -9.46 -14.96 -1.17
CA ALA A 109 -8.35 -15.89 -0.97
C ALA A 109 -7.07 -15.37 -1.64
N LEU A 110 -7.15 -14.88 -2.88
CA LEU A 110 -6.02 -14.29 -3.58
C LEU A 110 -5.49 -13.04 -2.86
N PHE A 111 -6.37 -12.18 -2.38
CA PHE A 111 -5.99 -11.03 -1.56
C PHE A 111 -5.27 -11.47 -0.28
N GLY A 112 -5.79 -12.48 0.43
CA GLY A 112 -5.17 -13.02 1.63
C GLY A 112 -3.78 -13.59 1.38
N LEU A 113 -3.60 -14.37 0.31
CA LEU A 113 -2.31 -14.90 -0.11
C LEU A 113 -1.32 -13.78 -0.45
N GLN A 114 -1.77 -12.77 -1.19
CA GLN A 114 -0.97 -11.60 -1.54
C GLN A 114 -0.54 -10.82 -0.28
N ALA A 115 -1.47 -10.58 0.65
CA ALA A 115 -1.20 -9.89 1.90
C ALA A 115 -0.20 -10.67 2.78
N LEU A 116 -0.37 -11.98 2.89
CA LEU A 116 0.54 -12.86 3.62
C LEU A 116 1.93 -12.86 2.99
N ALA A 117 2.05 -13.03 1.67
CA ALA A 117 3.33 -12.98 0.97
C ALA A 117 4.03 -11.64 1.15
N GLY A 118 3.29 -10.52 1.04
CA GLY A 118 3.82 -9.18 1.29
C GLY A 118 4.28 -8.98 2.73
N PHE A 119 3.53 -9.46 3.71
CA PHE A 119 3.89 -9.40 5.12
C PHE A 119 5.15 -10.23 5.42
N LEU A 120 5.23 -11.47 4.94
CA LEU A 120 6.40 -12.32 5.09
C LEU A 120 7.64 -11.71 4.43
N ALA A 121 7.49 -11.20 3.22
CA ALA A 121 8.57 -10.50 2.53
C ALA A 121 9.06 -9.28 3.32
N TYR A 122 8.15 -8.52 3.92
CA TYR A 122 8.50 -7.37 4.74
C TYR A 122 9.13 -7.76 6.08
N ALA A 123 8.59 -8.78 6.75
CA ALA A 123 9.07 -9.23 8.07
C ALA A 123 10.39 -9.98 7.98
N VAL A 124 10.59 -10.81 6.93
CA VAL A 124 11.76 -11.68 6.79
C VAL A 124 12.91 -10.98 6.05
N GLN A 125 12.63 -10.06 5.12
CA GLN A 125 13.64 -9.43 4.27
C GLN A 125 14.19 -8.11 4.80
N ALA A 126 14.08 -7.82 6.08
CA ALA A 126 14.83 -6.74 6.70
C ALA A 126 16.08 -7.30 7.42
N PRO A 127 17.09 -7.89 6.72
CA PRO A 127 18.37 -8.13 7.34
C PRO A 127 18.88 -6.77 7.80
N SER A 128 19.28 -6.67 9.06
CA SER A 128 19.87 -5.45 9.60
C SER A 128 21.03 -4.99 8.71
N PRO A 129 21.36 -3.69 8.68
CA PRO A 129 22.51 -3.19 7.92
C PRO A 129 23.79 -3.96 8.23
N GLU A 130 23.92 -4.51 9.45
CA GLU A 130 25.04 -5.34 9.89
C GLU A 130 25.00 -6.74 9.27
N GLN A 131 23.84 -7.38 9.19
CA GLN A 131 23.67 -8.66 8.52
C GLN A 131 23.92 -8.55 7.01
N ARG A 132 23.55 -7.43 6.37
CA ARG A 132 23.90 -7.15 4.98
C ARG A 132 25.41 -7.01 4.78
N ARG A 133 26.12 -6.43 5.75
CA ARG A 133 27.60 -6.33 5.72
C ARG A 133 28.26 -7.69 5.92
N ALA A 134 27.68 -8.55 6.76
CA ALA A 134 28.17 -9.90 7.01
C ALA A 134 27.92 -10.86 5.83
N LEU A 135 26.79 -10.73 5.13
CA LEU A 135 26.42 -11.56 3.97
C LEU A 135 27.13 -11.17 2.67
N LEU A 136 27.84 -10.04 2.63
CA LEU A 136 28.65 -9.58 1.52
C LEU A 136 30.13 -9.42 1.95
N PRO A 137 30.80 -10.51 2.42
CA PRO A 137 32.23 -10.44 2.69
C PRO A 137 32.94 -10.35 1.34
N GLY A 138 33.42 -9.18 0.97
CA GLY A 138 34.26 -9.04 -0.23
C GLY A 138 33.98 -7.83 -1.12
N ARG A 139 32.86 -7.12 -0.93
CA ARG A 139 32.73 -5.79 -1.53
C ARG A 139 33.44 -4.76 -0.65
N GLN A 140 34.77 -4.95 -0.49
CA GLN A 140 35.62 -3.85 -0.07
C GLN A 140 35.27 -2.68 -0.99
N ARG A 141 34.93 -1.54 -0.39
CA ARG A 141 34.85 -0.28 -1.12
C ARG A 141 36.15 -0.20 -1.89
N THR A 142 36.11 -0.37 -3.20
CA THR A 142 37.22 0.10 -4.03
C THR A 142 37.43 1.53 -3.56
N PRO A 143 38.62 1.87 -3.04
CA PRO A 143 38.90 3.22 -2.61
C PRO A 143 38.52 4.11 -3.80
N ALA A 144 37.73 5.14 -3.52
CA ALA A 144 37.27 6.08 -4.55
C ALA A 144 38.52 6.44 -5.36
N ARG A 145 38.54 6.04 -6.63
CA ARG A 145 39.65 6.37 -7.53
C ARG A 145 39.86 7.85 -7.37
N PRO A 146 41.07 8.31 -6.95
CA PRO A 146 41.32 9.73 -6.78
C PRO A 146 40.96 10.38 -8.11
N ARG A 147 40.03 11.33 -8.06
CA ARG A 147 39.66 12.09 -9.26
C ARG A 147 40.95 12.62 -9.83
N ALA A 148 41.33 12.15 -11.01
CA ALA A 148 42.49 12.67 -11.71
C ALA A 148 42.37 14.19 -11.75
N ARG A 149 43.38 14.89 -11.23
CA ARG A 149 43.41 16.35 -11.31
C ARG A 149 43.28 16.71 -12.79
N PRO A 150 42.36 17.61 -13.13
CA PRO A 150 42.24 18.03 -14.52
C PRO A 150 43.61 18.55 -14.97
N PRO A 151 44.05 18.21 -16.18
CA PRO A 151 45.35 18.66 -16.68
C PRO A 151 45.44 20.19 -16.66
N ALA A 152 46.61 20.72 -16.33
CA ALA A 152 46.86 22.17 -16.10
C ALA A 152 46.37 23.08 -17.24
N TRP A 153 46.28 22.58 -18.48
CA TRP A 153 45.79 23.32 -19.61
C TRP A 153 44.30 23.65 -19.54
N LEU A 154 43.48 22.84 -18.85
CA LEU A 154 42.04 23.13 -18.60
C LEU A 154 41.84 24.30 -17.61
N CYS A 155 42.80 24.52 -16.70
CA CYS A 155 42.76 25.63 -15.76
C CYS A 155 43.30 26.94 -16.38
N ALA A 156 44.06 26.84 -17.46
CA ALA A 156 44.66 28.01 -18.11
C ALA A 156 43.67 28.80 -19.00
N SER A 157 42.58 28.15 -19.45
CA SER A 157 41.57 28.78 -20.31
C SER A 157 40.53 29.62 -19.56
N ALA A 158 40.50 29.55 -18.23
CA ALA A 158 39.55 30.29 -17.39
C ALA A 158 40.12 31.63 -16.88
N ARG A 159 40.89 32.35 -17.69
CA ARG A 159 41.24 33.73 -17.30
C ARG A 159 40.04 34.66 -17.55
N PRO A 160 39.55 35.36 -16.52
CA PRO A 160 38.51 36.36 -16.73
C PRO A 160 39.08 37.51 -17.58
N HIS A 161 38.44 37.82 -18.67
CA HIS A 161 38.67 39.03 -19.41
C HIS A 161 38.55 40.23 -18.46
N ARG A 162 39.69 40.82 -18.04
CA ARG A 162 39.71 42.12 -17.41
C ARG A 162 39.12 43.10 -18.43
N ARG A 163 37.90 43.56 -18.20
CA ARG A 163 37.38 44.75 -18.85
C ARG A 163 38.26 45.92 -18.40
N ALA A 164 39.07 46.40 -19.31
CA ALA A 164 39.76 47.67 -19.15
C ALA A 164 38.73 48.78 -19.00
N GLY A 165 38.83 49.52 -17.90
CA GLY A 165 38.00 50.70 -17.66
C GLY A 165 38.19 51.74 -18.72
N ALA A 166 37.09 52.33 -19.15
CA ALA A 166 37.10 53.64 -19.83
C ALA A 166 36.77 54.68 -18.77
N VAL A 167 37.81 55.53 -18.56
CA VAL A 167 37.73 56.81 -17.90
C VAL A 167 37.00 57.76 -18.86
N ARG A 168 35.94 58.39 -18.44
CA ARG A 168 35.63 59.85 -18.53
C ARG A 168 34.29 60.12 -17.84
#